data_7e7a213da9b4c24d01eb1a022e513e1d
#
_entry.id   7e7a213da9b4c24d01eb1a022e513e1d
#
_cell.length_a   1.000
_cell.length_b   1.000
_cell.length_c   1.000
_cell.angle_alpha   90.00
_cell.angle_beta   90.00
_cell.angle_gamma   90.00
#
_symmetry.space_group_name_H-M   'P 1'
#
loop_
_entity.id
_entity.type
_entity.pdbx_description
1 polymer ?
#
loop_
_entity_poly.entity_id
_entity_poly.type
_entity_poly.pdbx_seq_one_letter_code
_entity_poly.pdbx_strand_id
1 'polypeptide(L)'
;MAFLLEFPDSELRDVARDGALVRLRLAAAAARNDAGERGWVTGVTLEMSAATLQGDASHAFGKIAEAGLGDGTGLSRRLEVPGTLSATREGELVSLALRLANGTQLVIGGDRLDATLSDDARFTEDLSC
;
A
#
# COMPACT_ATOMS: atom_id res chain seq x y z
N MET A 1 4.36 -17.07 -3.83
CA MET A 1 3.33 -16.33 -4.54
C MET A 1 3.64 -14.84 -4.44
N ALA A 2 3.73 -14.16 -5.57
CA ALA A 2 4.08 -12.75 -5.61
C ALA A 2 3.13 -12.00 -6.53
N PHE A 3 2.82 -10.77 -6.15
CA PHE A 3 1.91 -9.90 -6.89
C PHE A 3 2.52 -8.52 -7.04
N LEU A 4 2.12 -7.81 -8.08
CA LEU A 4 2.44 -6.42 -8.26
C LEU A 4 1.20 -5.61 -7.87
N LEU A 5 1.27 -4.92 -6.73
CA LEU A 5 0.17 -4.14 -6.19
C LEU A 5 -0.01 -2.84 -6.98
N GLU A 6 -1.24 -2.57 -7.36
CA GLU A 6 -1.65 -1.29 -7.95
C GLU A 6 -2.51 -0.56 -6.92
N PHE A 7 -2.03 0.56 -6.37
CA PHE A 7 -2.76 1.29 -5.34
C PHE A 7 -4.11 1.84 -5.82
N PRO A 8 -4.20 2.49 -6.99
CA PRO A 8 -5.51 2.91 -7.50
C PRO A 8 -6.44 1.71 -7.64
N ASP A 9 -7.69 1.88 -7.26
CA ASP A 9 -8.74 0.85 -7.19
C ASP A 9 -8.62 -0.15 -6.05
N SER A 10 -7.50 -0.21 -5.35
CA SER A 10 -7.41 -0.97 -4.10
C SER A 10 -8.31 -0.35 -3.03
N GLU A 11 -8.78 -1.18 -2.12
CA GLU A 11 -9.65 -0.74 -1.03
C GLU A 11 -8.91 -0.84 0.30
N LEU A 12 -8.82 0.29 0.99
CA LEU A 12 -8.21 0.39 2.30
C LEU A 12 -9.25 0.05 3.38
N ARG A 13 -8.89 -0.87 4.26
CA ARG A 13 -9.74 -1.26 5.38
C ARG A 13 -9.56 -0.33 6.57
N ASP A 14 -8.32 -0.13 6.99
CA ASP A 14 -7.99 0.75 8.10
C ASP A 14 -6.51 1.10 8.11
N VAL A 15 -6.20 2.12 8.91
CA VAL A 15 -4.84 2.54 9.21
C VAL A 15 -4.70 2.57 10.73
N ALA A 16 -3.70 1.88 11.26
CA ALA A 16 -3.40 1.83 12.67
C ALA A 16 -1.98 2.30 12.92
N ARG A 17 -1.79 3.02 14.01
CA ARG A 17 -0.47 3.45 14.46
C ARG A 17 -0.11 2.76 15.76
N ASP A 18 1.09 2.19 15.79
CA ASP A 18 1.64 1.55 16.97
C ASP A 18 3.07 2.06 17.17
N GLY A 19 3.20 3.07 18.06
CA GLY A 19 4.49 3.75 18.24
C GLY A 19 4.98 4.38 16.95
N ALA A 20 6.16 3.99 16.48
CA ALA A 20 6.76 4.45 15.24
C ALA A 20 6.37 3.59 14.02
N LEU A 21 5.45 2.65 14.19
CA LEU A 21 4.96 1.80 13.12
C LEU A 21 3.57 2.25 12.68
N VAL A 22 3.38 2.43 11.37
CA VAL A 22 2.06 2.66 10.78
C VAL A 22 1.70 1.47 9.92
N ARG A 23 0.56 0.86 10.20
CA ARG A 23 0.06 -0.32 9.49
C ARG A 23 -1.18 0.04 8.71
N LEU A 24 -1.16 -0.32 7.41
CA LEU A 24 -2.31 -0.18 6.52
C LEU A 24 -2.79 -1.58 6.15
N ARG A 25 -4.06 -1.88 6.44
CA ARG A 25 -4.67 -3.13 6.03
C ARG A 25 -5.57 -2.87 4.84
N LEU A 26 -5.38 -3.65 3.78
CA LEU A 26 -6.19 -3.56 2.58
C LEU A 26 -7.33 -4.58 2.63
N ALA A 27 -8.55 -4.12 2.38
CA ALA A 27 -9.70 -5.02 2.26
C ALA A 27 -9.62 -5.83 0.96
N ALA A 28 -9.19 -5.16 -0.12
CA ALA A 28 -8.92 -5.79 -1.40
C ALA A 28 -7.85 -4.97 -2.11
N ALA A 29 -6.82 -5.65 -2.62
CA ALA A 29 -5.75 -5.02 -3.35
C ALA A 29 -5.86 -5.33 -4.84
N ALA A 30 -5.96 -4.30 -5.66
CA ALA A 30 -5.84 -4.46 -7.11
C ALA A 30 -4.38 -4.85 -7.42
N ALA A 31 -4.19 -5.92 -8.16
CA ALA A 31 -2.86 -6.46 -8.37
C ALA A 31 -2.75 -7.24 -9.68
N ARG A 32 -1.51 -7.48 -10.11
CA ARG A 32 -1.19 -8.39 -11.20
C ARG A 32 -0.37 -9.55 -10.66
N ASN A 33 -0.68 -10.76 -11.12
CA ASN A 33 0.10 -11.94 -10.78
C ASN A 33 1.33 -12.08 -11.71
N ASP A 34 2.10 -13.16 -11.54
CA ASP A 34 3.30 -13.42 -12.32
C ASP A 34 3.02 -13.58 -13.81
N ALA A 35 1.81 -14.00 -14.18
CA ALA A 35 1.39 -14.14 -15.57
C ALA A 35 0.90 -12.84 -16.20
N GLY A 36 0.90 -11.73 -15.42
CA GLY A 36 0.41 -10.44 -15.87
C GLY A 36 -1.11 -10.30 -15.82
N GLU A 37 -1.81 -11.27 -15.26
CA GLU A 37 -3.25 -11.24 -15.11
C GLU A 37 -3.65 -10.30 -13.98
N ARG A 38 -4.61 -9.43 -14.25
CA ARG A 38 -5.13 -8.48 -13.26
C ARG A 38 -6.22 -9.13 -12.41
N GLY A 39 -6.22 -8.81 -11.14
CA GLY A 39 -7.24 -9.29 -10.22
C GLY A 39 -7.16 -8.61 -8.87
N TRP A 40 -7.75 -9.26 -7.90
CA TRP A 40 -7.87 -8.78 -6.53
C TRP A 40 -7.20 -9.74 -5.57
N VAL A 41 -6.42 -9.19 -4.64
CA VAL A 41 -5.75 -9.97 -3.59
C VAL A 41 -6.29 -9.54 -2.25
N THR A 42 -6.69 -10.51 -1.44
CA THR A 42 -7.04 -10.29 -0.02
C THR A 42 -5.84 -10.61 0.86
N GLY A 43 -5.84 -10.09 2.09
CA GLY A 43 -4.80 -10.40 3.07
C GLY A 43 -3.51 -9.63 2.93
N VAL A 44 -3.54 -8.48 2.25
CA VAL A 44 -2.37 -7.60 2.11
C VAL A 44 -2.31 -6.63 3.27
N THR A 45 -1.15 -6.54 3.90
CA THR A 45 -0.85 -5.55 4.94
C THR A 45 0.44 -4.82 4.58
N LEU A 46 0.42 -3.50 4.74
CA LEU A 46 1.58 -2.64 4.55
C LEU A 46 2.00 -2.07 5.91
N GLU A 47 3.31 -2.10 6.20
CA GLU A 47 3.85 -1.56 7.45
C GLU A 47 4.99 -0.59 7.13
N MET A 48 4.83 0.66 7.58
CA MET A 48 5.87 1.67 7.47
C MET A 48 6.60 1.79 8.80
N SER A 49 7.92 1.60 8.79
CA SER A 49 8.80 1.68 9.97
C SER A 49 9.37 3.08 10.12
N ALA A 50 9.62 3.49 11.37
CA ALA A 50 10.07 4.84 11.71
C ALA A 50 9.15 5.90 11.09
N ALA A 51 7.84 5.67 11.21
CA ALA A 51 6.84 6.36 10.39
C ALA A 51 6.40 7.69 10.98
N THR A 52 6.15 8.63 10.08
CA THR A 52 5.34 9.82 10.34
C THR A 52 4.03 9.70 9.56
N LEU A 53 2.96 10.22 10.12
CA LEU A 53 1.63 10.15 9.52
C LEU A 53 1.01 11.54 9.54
N GLN A 54 0.61 12.02 8.36
CA GLN A 54 -0.17 13.23 8.19
C GLN A 54 -1.53 12.89 7.60
N GLY A 55 -2.57 13.48 8.14
CA GLY A 55 -3.95 13.24 7.72
C GLY A 55 -4.77 12.53 8.79
N ASP A 56 -6.03 12.29 8.47
CA ASP A 56 -6.99 11.71 9.42
C ASP A 56 -7.11 10.20 9.23
N ALA A 57 -6.35 9.45 10.04
CA ALA A 57 -6.34 7.98 9.99
C ALA A 57 -7.70 7.38 10.38
N SER A 58 -8.51 8.06 11.18
CA SER A 58 -9.82 7.56 11.59
C SER A 58 -10.84 7.53 10.45
N HIS A 59 -10.62 8.31 9.40
CA HIS A 59 -11.45 8.34 8.19
C HIS A 59 -10.76 7.69 6.99
N ALA A 60 -9.65 6.99 7.21
CA ALA A 60 -8.87 6.37 6.16
C ALA A 60 -9.39 4.97 5.85
N PHE A 61 -10.43 4.92 5.05
CA PHE A 61 -11.03 3.66 4.57
C PHE A 61 -11.69 3.87 3.22
N GLY A 62 -11.91 2.77 2.53
CA GLY A 62 -12.58 2.77 1.24
C GLY A 62 -11.61 2.77 0.07
N LYS A 63 -12.13 3.05 -1.11
CA LYS A 63 -11.38 2.97 -2.37
C LYS A 63 -10.28 4.03 -2.43
N ILE A 64 -9.10 3.62 -2.84
CA ILE A 64 -7.97 4.51 -3.12
C ILE A 64 -8.17 5.10 -4.52
N ALA A 65 -8.35 6.42 -4.59
CA ALA A 65 -8.53 7.12 -5.85
C ALA A 65 -7.20 7.45 -6.51
N GLU A 66 -6.22 7.90 -5.71
CA GLU A 66 -4.89 8.22 -6.20
C GLU A 66 -3.85 7.82 -5.16
N ALA A 67 -2.68 7.42 -5.63
CA ALA A 67 -1.55 7.11 -4.77
C ALA A 67 -0.23 7.48 -5.42
N GLY A 68 0.72 7.89 -4.59
CA GLY A 68 2.10 8.09 -4.99
C GLY A 68 3.02 7.38 -4.01
N LEU A 69 3.87 6.51 -4.52
CA LEU A 69 4.87 5.79 -3.72
C LEU A 69 6.24 6.18 -4.23
N GLY A 70 7.10 6.64 -3.33
CA GLY A 70 8.47 7.05 -3.66
C GLY A 70 9.48 6.47 -2.70
N ASP A 71 10.69 6.24 -3.19
CA ASP A 71 11.83 5.74 -2.41
C ASP A 71 13.00 6.73 -2.36
N GLY A 72 12.76 7.97 -2.79
CA GLY A 72 13.79 9.01 -2.93
C GLY A 72 14.35 9.15 -4.34
N THR A 73 14.09 8.21 -5.24
CA THR A 73 14.58 8.27 -6.64
C THR A 73 13.49 8.67 -7.63
N GLY A 74 12.23 8.59 -7.23
CA GLY A 74 11.09 8.91 -8.06
C GLY A 74 9.82 8.27 -7.53
N LEU A 75 8.69 8.58 -8.15
CA LEU A 75 7.41 8.01 -7.76
C LEU A 75 7.15 6.71 -8.50
N SER A 76 6.72 5.69 -7.76
CA SER A 76 6.22 4.44 -8.29
C SER A 76 4.79 4.24 -7.83
N ARG A 77 3.92 3.77 -8.71
CA ARG A 77 2.53 3.45 -8.36
C ARG A 77 2.33 1.98 -8.03
N ARG A 78 3.40 1.20 -8.08
CA ARG A 78 3.36 -0.25 -7.92
C ARG A 78 4.33 -0.69 -6.85
N LEU A 79 3.94 -1.72 -6.15
CA LEU A 79 4.75 -2.32 -5.08
C LEU A 79 4.66 -3.84 -5.22
N GLU A 80 5.80 -4.50 -5.16
CA GLU A 80 5.84 -5.97 -5.13
C GLU A 80 5.37 -6.48 -3.77
N VAL A 81 4.48 -7.46 -3.77
CA VAL A 81 3.90 -8.04 -2.55
C VAL A 81 4.02 -9.56 -2.62
N PRO A 82 4.65 -10.23 -1.65
CA PRO A 82 5.40 -9.65 -0.54
C PRO A 82 6.67 -8.97 -0.99
N GLY A 83 7.09 -7.94 -0.30
CA GLY A 83 8.29 -7.22 -0.63
C GLY A 83 8.60 -6.10 0.35
N THR A 84 9.76 -5.50 0.18
CA THR A 84 10.23 -4.40 1.01
C THR A 84 10.77 -3.29 0.13
N LEU A 85 10.36 -2.06 0.44
CA LEU A 85 10.90 -0.85 -0.17
C LEU A 85 11.62 -0.04 0.89
N SER A 86 12.90 0.27 0.65
CA SER A 86 13.70 1.09 1.54
C SER A 86 14.18 2.34 0.79
N ALA A 87 14.42 3.42 1.53
CA ALA A 87 15.03 4.61 0.95
C ALA A 87 16.40 4.28 0.38
N THR A 88 16.69 4.81 -0.81
CA THR A 88 17.93 4.48 -1.55
C THR A 88 19.14 5.25 -1.06
N ARG A 89 18.93 6.34 -0.33
CA ARG A 89 19.98 7.19 0.23
C ARG A 89 19.73 7.47 1.69
N GLU A 90 20.82 7.57 2.44
CA GLU A 90 20.77 7.99 3.83
C GLU A 90 20.13 9.38 3.96
N GLY A 91 19.20 9.53 4.90
CA GLY A 91 18.46 10.77 5.13
C GLY A 91 17.22 10.94 4.26
N GLU A 92 17.02 10.09 3.27
CA GLU A 92 15.80 10.09 2.48
C GLU A 92 14.76 9.18 3.09
N LEU A 93 13.49 9.42 2.76
CA LEU A 93 12.37 8.65 3.27
C LEU A 93 11.64 7.93 2.14
N VAL A 94 11.10 6.76 2.46
CA VAL A 94 10.03 6.16 1.69
C VAL A 94 8.78 6.97 1.99
N SER A 95 8.04 7.35 0.97
CA SER A 95 6.83 8.16 1.11
C SER A 95 5.66 7.51 0.37
N LEU A 96 4.54 7.39 1.06
CA LEU A 96 3.29 6.92 0.49
C LEU A 96 2.23 7.99 0.69
N ALA A 97 1.75 8.57 -0.40
CA ALA A 97 0.67 9.53 -0.39
C ALA A 97 -0.59 8.88 -0.96
N LEU A 98 -1.69 8.98 -0.24
CA LEU A 98 -2.98 8.40 -0.63
C LEU A 98 -4.06 9.46 -0.64
N ARG A 99 -4.91 9.42 -1.67
CA ARG A 99 -6.19 10.13 -1.67
C ARG A 99 -7.29 9.10 -1.85
N LEU A 100 -8.20 9.08 -0.88
CA LEU A 100 -9.31 8.13 -0.86
C LEU A 100 -10.54 8.73 -1.55
N ALA A 101 -11.43 7.87 -2.02
CA ALA A 101 -12.65 8.30 -2.69
C ALA A 101 -13.56 9.14 -1.79
N ASN A 102 -13.46 8.97 -0.47
CA ASN A 102 -14.20 9.80 0.50
C ASN A 102 -13.59 11.20 0.74
N GLY A 103 -12.50 11.54 0.03
CA GLY A 103 -11.82 12.83 0.16
C GLY A 103 -10.69 12.87 1.19
N THR A 104 -10.53 11.83 1.99
CA THR A 104 -9.45 11.76 2.97
C THR A 104 -8.09 11.65 2.27
N GLN A 105 -7.13 12.43 2.75
CA GLN A 105 -5.76 12.41 2.26
C GLN A 105 -4.81 12.01 3.37
N LEU A 106 -3.87 11.12 3.05
CA LEU A 106 -2.84 10.66 3.98
C LEU A 106 -1.48 10.78 3.33
N VAL A 107 -0.48 11.17 4.12
CA VAL A 107 0.92 11.07 3.74
C VAL A 107 1.65 10.33 4.86
N ILE A 108 2.26 9.22 4.49
CA ILE A 108 3.01 8.37 5.42
C ILE A 108 4.44 8.31 4.94
N GLY A 109 5.36 8.73 5.80
CA GLY A 109 6.79 8.68 5.52
C GLY A 109 7.51 7.79 6.52
N GLY A 110 8.56 7.13 6.11
CA GLY A 110 9.35 6.28 6.99
C GLY A 110 10.64 5.82 6.33
N ASP A 111 11.36 4.93 6.98
CA ASP A 111 12.62 4.42 6.45
C ASP A 111 12.45 3.14 5.64
N ARG A 112 11.37 2.40 5.88
CA ARG A 112 11.11 1.12 5.19
C ARG A 112 9.61 0.83 5.14
N LEU A 113 9.15 0.38 3.99
CA LEU A 113 7.79 -0.10 3.78
C LEU A 113 7.84 -1.60 3.49
N ASP A 114 7.22 -2.39 4.35
CA ASP A 114 7.09 -3.84 4.18
C ASP A 114 5.67 -4.18 3.72
N ALA A 115 5.57 -4.97 2.66
CA ALA A 115 4.32 -5.51 2.19
C ALA A 115 4.27 -7.00 2.46
N THR A 116 3.24 -7.45 3.15
CA THR A 116 3.10 -8.85 3.55
C THR A 116 1.76 -9.42 3.10
N LEU A 117 1.74 -10.75 2.94
CA LEU A 117 0.53 -11.51 2.66
C LEU A 117 0.21 -12.38 3.87
N SER A 118 -1.07 -12.42 4.26
CA SER A 118 -1.51 -13.36 5.30
C SER A 118 -1.54 -14.79 4.73
N ASP A 119 -1.59 -15.78 5.63
CA ASP A 119 -1.62 -17.20 5.24
C ASP A 119 -2.87 -17.56 4.42
N ASP A 120 -3.94 -16.80 4.59
CA ASP A 120 -5.20 -16.99 3.89
C ASP A 120 -5.38 -16.02 2.71
N ALA A 121 -4.30 -15.36 2.26
CA ALA A 121 -4.35 -14.48 1.12
C ALA A 121 -4.81 -15.22 -0.14
N ARG A 122 -5.70 -14.58 -0.91
CA ARG A 122 -6.28 -15.16 -2.12
C ARG A 122 -6.25 -14.17 -3.26
N PHE A 123 -5.95 -14.69 -4.43
CA PHE A 123 -6.04 -13.95 -5.69
C PHE A 123 -7.30 -14.38 -6.43
N THR A 124 -8.10 -13.40 -6.85
CA THR A 124 -9.26 -13.61 -7.70
C THR A 124 -9.05 -12.81 -8.97
N GLU A 125 -8.98 -13.51 -10.10
CA GLU A 125 -8.81 -12.86 -11.39
C GLU A 125 -10.00 -11.96 -11.72
N ASP A 126 -9.71 -10.77 -12.25
CA ASP A 126 -10.73 -9.85 -12.71
C ASP A 126 -11.21 -10.30 -14.10
N LEU A 127 -12.39 -10.88 -14.15
CA LEU A 127 -13.01 -11.37 -15.37
C LEU A 127 -13.91 -10.33 -16.04
N SER A 128 -14.06 -9.15 -15.45
CA SER A 128 -14.83 -8.06 -16.06
C SER A 128 -13.98 -7.40 -17.14
N CYS A 129 -14.31 -7.63 -18.36
CA CYS A 129 -13.66 -7.05 -19.52
C CYS A 129 -14.40 -5.81 -19.99
#